data_f9983bea347ef5abda3d83e172954338
#
_entry.id   f9983bea347ef5abda3d83e172954338
#
_cell.length_a   1.000
_cell.length_b   1.000
_cell.length_c   1.000
_cell.angle_alpha   90.00
_cell.angle_beta   90.00
_cell.angle_gamma   90.00
#
_symmetry.space_group_name_H-M   'P 1'
#
loop_
_entity.id
_entity.type
_entity.pdbx_description
1 polymer ?
#
loop_
_entity_poly.entity_id
_entity_poly.type
_entity_poly.pdbx_seq_one_letter_code
_entity_poly.pdbx_strand_id
1 'polypeptide(L)'
;MPSTHRHPVFARVYPRIGHAAERRGGAEHRRALLEGLSGRVMEVGAGHGLNFPYYPQGVTQVVAVEPEPYLCGLARRAAVNAPVPIVIRDGIAEALPAADDEFDAAVASLVLCSVDDQQAALAEINRVVRPGGELRFYEHVISERPGMARMQRWADATIYPHLAGGCHAARDTGAAISNAGFQIEREERIAFKPSALVPAIPHILGAARAA
;
A
#
# COMPACT_ATOMS: atom_id res chain seq x y z
N MET A 1 -11.25 13.80 18.30
CA MET A 1 -10.52 12.68 18.88
C MET A 1 -9.18 12.59 18.18
N PRO A 2 -8.05 12.31 18.85
CA PRO A 2 -6.79 12.09 18.16
C PRO A 2 -6.98 10.87 17.23
N SER A 3 -6.67 11.01 15.94
CA SER A 3 -6.82 9.93 14.96
C SER A 3 -5.89 8.79 15.34
N THR A 4 -6.41 7.57 15.42
CA THR A 4 -5.66 6.31 15.63
C THR A 4 -4.61 6.07 14.54
N HIS A 5 -4.74 6.74 13.38
CA HIS A 5 -3.86 6.62 12.21
C HIS A 5 -2.52 7.36 12.30
N ARG A 6 -2.19 8.01 13.44
CA ARG A 6 -0.94 8.78 13.58
C ARG A 6 0.09 8.03 14.39
N HIS A 7 1.18 7.65 13.74
CA HIS A 7 2.35 7.01 14.37
C HIS A 7 3.59 7.91 14.22
N PRO A 8 3.69 9.05 14.94
CA PRO A 8 4.70 10.09 14.66
C PRO A 8 6.15 9.64 14.86
N VAL A 9 6.39 8.68 15.75
CA VAL A 9 7.73 8.10 15.96
C VAL A 9 8.09 7.20 14.80
N PHE A 10 7.18 6.30 14.40
CA PHE A 10 7.35 5.42 13.25
C PHE A 10 7.55 6.22 11.97
N ALA A 11 6.74 7.25 11.73
CA ALA A 11 6.82 8.10 10.55
C ALA A 11 8.20 8.73 10.33
N ARG A 12 8.93 9.07 11.41
CA ARG A 12 10.30 9.61 11.32
C ARG A 12 11.37 8.58 10.99
N VAL A 13 11.14 7.32 11.35
CA VAL A 13 12.08 6.21 11.11
C VAL A 13 11.80 5.53 9.77
N TYR A 14 10.53 5.43 9.41
CA TYR A 14 10.04 4.72 8.22
C TYR A 14 10.75 5.08 6.91
N PRO A 15 11.05 6.36 6.58
CA PRO A 15 11.76 6.69 5.35
C PRO A 15 13.15 6.04 5.24
N ARG A 16 13.87 5.91 6.36
CA ARG A 16 15.19 5.22 6.36
C ARG A 16 15.06 3.72 6.11
N ILE A 17 14.04 3.09 6.71
CA ILE A 17 13.73 1.68 6.51
C ILE A 17 13.31 1.45 5.06
N GLY A 18 12.41 2.28 4.52
CA GLY A 18 11.94 2.21 3.15
C GLY A 18 13.08 2.30 2.14
N HIS A 19 13.93 3.33 2.23
CA HIS A 19 15.10 3.46 1.35
C HIS A 19 16.10 2.29 1.47
N ALA A 20 16.24 1.69 2.64
CA ALA A 20 17.07 0.50 2.81
C ALA A 20 16.46 -0.73 2.11
N ALA A 21 15.13 -0.90 2.19
CA ALA A 21 14.39 -1.94 1.49
C ALA A 21 14.44 -1.78 -0.03
N GLU A 22 14.34 -0.53 -0.54
CA GLU A 22 14.49 -0.23 -1.97
C GLU A 22 15.80 -0.79 -2.55
N ARG A 23 16.93 -0.53 -1.87
CA ARG A 23 18.26 -1.03 -2.31
C ARG A 23 18.41 -2.55 -2.25
N ARG A 24 17.44 -3.28 -1.70
CA ARG A 24 17.44 -4.74 -1.53
C ARG A 24 16.43 -5.45 -2.42
N GLY A 25 15.86 -4.76 -3.39
CA GLY A 25 14.90 -5.31 -4.34
C GLY A 25 13.49 -4.69 -4.24
N GLY A 26 13.23 -3.81 -3.26
CA GLY A 26 11.94 -3.12 -3.17
C GLY A 26 11.61 -2.29 -4.41
N ALA A 27 12.63 -1.71 -5.03
CA ALA A 27 12.49 -0.93 -6.27
C ALA A 27 11.95 -1.78 -7.44
N GLU A 28 12.40 -3.02 -7.58
CA GLU A 28 11.92 -3.95 -8.61
C GLU A 28 10.45 -4.31 -8.39
N HIS A 29 10.05 -4.56 -7.15
CA HIS A 29 8.64 -4.84 -6.82
C HIS A 29 7.74 -3.65 -7.15
N ARG A 30 8.18 -2.40 -6.86
CA ARG A 30 7.40 -1.20 -7.20
C ARG A 30 7.31 -0.98 -8.71
N ARG A 31 8.38 -1.23 -9.47
CA ARG A 31 8.30 -1.20 -10.94
C ARG A 31 7.30 -2.22 -11.47
N ALA A 32 7.36 -3.46 -11.00
CA ALA A 32 6.43 -4.52 -11.40
C ALA A 32 4.98 -4.21 -10.97
N LEU A 33 4.78 -3.58 -9.81
CA LEU A 33 3.47 -3.13 -9.33
C LEU A 33 2.83 -2.13 -10.29
N LEU A 34 3.61 -1.16 -10.77
CA LEU A 34 3.12 -0.01 -11.53
C LEU A 34 3.20 -0.20 -13.06
N GLU A 35 3.83 -1.29 -13.50
CA GLU A 35 4.00 -1.58 -14.92
C GLU A 35 2.66 -1.62 -15.68
N GLY A 36 2.58 -0.89 -16.79
CA GLY A 36 1.40 -0.85 -17.66
C GLY A 36 0.23 -0.01 -17.13
N LEU A 37 0.33 0.62 -15.95
CA LEU A 37 -0.70 1.53 -15.47
C LEU A 37 -0.89 2.71 -16.43
N SER A 38 -2.12 3.16 -16.56
CA SER A 38 -2.49 4.31 -17.38
C SER A 38 -3.70 5.03 -16.80
N GLY A 39 -3.98 6.23 -17.34
CA GLY A 39 -5.11 7.04 -16.92
C GLY A 39 -4.90 7.71 -15.56
N ARG A 40 -5.99 7.97 -14.88
CA ARG A 40 -6.00 8.64 -13.57
C ARG A 40 -5.92 7.62 -12.44
N VAL A 41 -4.96 7.77 -11.54
CA VAL A 41 -4.65 6.77 -10.51
C VAL A 41 -4.83 7.34 -9.10
N MET A 42 -5.48 6.58 -8.21
CA MET A 42 -5.49 6.80 -6.77
C MET A 42 -4.36 6.00 -6.12
N GLU A 43 -3.42 6.63 -5.43
CA GLU A 43 -2.46 5.93 -4.56
C GLU A 43 -2.88 6.06 -3.10
N VAL A 44 -3.23 4.94 -2.48
CA VAL A 44 -3.68 4.87 -1.09
C VAL A 44 -2.48 4.62 -0.18
N GLY A 45 -2.30 5.46 0.84
CA GLY A 45 -1.19 5.33 1.80
C GLY A 45 0.17 5.60 1.14
N ALA A 46 0.34 6.76 0.51
CA ALA A 46 1.54 7.08 -0.28
C ALA A 46 2.85 7.13 0.53
N GLY A 47 2.75 7.22 1.86
CA GLY A 47 3.91 7.34 2.72
C GLY A 47 4.76 8.55 2.36
N HIS A 48 6.05 8.34 2.10
CA HIS A 48 6.97 9.40 1.67
C HIS A 48 7.23 9.40 0.15
N GLY A 49 6.39 8.71 -0.65
CA GLY A 49 6.40 8.77 -2.11
C GLY A 49 7.37 7.80 -2.80
N LEU A 50 7.61 6.61 -2.25
CA LEU A 50 8.53 5.63 -2.85
C LEU A 50 8.08 5.09 -4.21
N ASN A 51 6.78 5.09 -4.51
CA ASN A 51 6.25 4.68 -5.81
C ASN A 51 6.44 5.76 -6.89
N PHE A 52 6.52 7.02 -6.51
CA PHE A 52 6.43 8.16 -7.44
C PHE A 52 7.43 8.12 -8.61
N PRO A 53 8.70 7.72 -8.42
CA PRO A 53 9.66 7.64 -9.52
C PRO A 53 9.33 6.57 -10.57
N TYR A 54 8.43 5.64 -10.27
CA TYR A 54 8.18 4.45 -11.09
C TYR A 54 6.87 4.51 -11.88
N TYR A 55 6.06 5.57 -11.72
CA TYR A 55 4.83 5.71 -12.50
C TYR A 55 5.13 5.83 -13.99
N PRO A 56 4.49 5.01 -14.85
CA PRO A 56 4.71 5.06 -16.29
C PRO A 56 4.04 6.29 -16.93
N GLN A 57 4.53 6.70 -18.10
CA GLN A 57 4.05 7.86 -18.85
C GLN A 57 2.57 7.77 -19.28
N GLY A 58 1.99 6.57 -19.28
CA GLY A 58 0.56 6.37 -19.53
C GLY A 58 -0.35 6.91 -18.43
N VAL A 59 0.19 7.14 -17.22
CA VAL A 59 -0.55 7.74 -16.11
C VAL A 59 -0.67 9.25 -16.32
N THR A 60 -1.90 9.74 -16.38
CA THR A 60 -2.18 11.16 -16.63
C THR A 60 -2.11 12.02 -15.37
N GLN A 61 -2.47 11.44 -14.23
CA GLN A 61 -2.39 12.06 -12.90
C GLN A 61 -2.42 10.98 -11.81
N VAL A 62 -1.67 11.19 -10.74
CA VAL A 62 -1.82 10.45 -9.49
C VAL A 62 -2.40 11.37 -8.42
N VAL A 63 -3.45 10.90 -7.74
CA VAL A 63 -3.93 11.49 -6.48
C VAL A 63 -3.48 10.57 -5.36
N ALA A 64 -2.53 11.04 -4.56
CA ALA A 64 -1.89 10.24 -3.51
C ALA A 64 -2.43 10.67 -2.14
N VAL A 65 -2.97 9.72 -1.38
CA VAL A 65 -3.56 9.96 -0.06
C VAL A 65 -2.63 9.47 1.05
N GLU A 66 -2.38 10.31 2.05
CA GLU A 66 -1.53 9.99 3.19
C GLU A 66 -2.02 10.71 4.45
N PRO A 67 -2.35 10.00 5.56
CA PRO A 67 -2.86 10.62 6.79
C PRO A 67 -1.80 11.23 7.70
N GLU A 68 -0.52 10.80 7.60
CA GLU A 68 0.52 11.27 8.51
C GLU A 68 1.17 12.57 7.98
N PRO A 69 1.04 13.72 8.69
CA PRO A 69 1.48 15.00 8.17
C PRO A 69 2.98 15.08 7.83
N TYR A 70 3.83 14.38 8.59
CA TYR A 70 5.27 14.34 8.32
C TYR A 70 5.57 13.62 6.99
N LEU A 71 4.92 12.47 6.76
CA LEU A 71 5.05 11.71 5.50
C LEU A 71 4.44 12.46 4.33
N CYS A 72 3.27 13.10 4.49
CA CYS A 72 2.70 14.04 3.51
C CYS A 72 3.72 15.11 3.06
N GLY A 73 4.43 15.70 4.02
CA GLY A 73 5.46 16.71 3.71
C GLY A 73 6.63 16.14 2.89
N LEU A 74 7.02 14.88 3.14
CA LEU A 74 8.02 14.18 2.35
C LEU A 74 7.49 13.82 0.96
N ALA A 75 6.26 13.30 0.88
CA ALA A 75 5.59 12.97 -0.38
C ALA A 75 5.48 14.19 -1.31
N ARG A 76 5.09 15.37 -0.80
CA ARG A 76 5.06 16.61 -1.59
C ARG A 76 6.41 16.97 -2.19
N ARG A 77 7.50 16.75 -1.45
CA ARG A 77 8.86 16.96 -1.98
C ARG A 77 9.23 15.93 -3.05
N ALA A 78 8.88 14.66 -2.83
CA ALA A 78 9.13 13.60 -3.80
C ALA A 78 8.33 13.81 -5.10
N ALA A 79 7.08 14.30 -5.01
CA ALA A 79 6.21 14.57 -6.14
C ALA A 79 6.79 15.57 -7.16
N VAL A 80 7.64 16.50 -6.71
CA VAL A 80 8.28 17.51 -7.60
C VAL A 80 9.13 16.85 -8.69
N ASN A 81 9.74 15.71 -8.39
CA ASN A 81 10.64 15.00 -9.31
C ASN A 81 9.98 13.76 -9.95
N ALA A 82 8.67 13.59 -9.78
CA ALA A 82 7.95 12.46 -10.36
C ALA A 82 7.81 12.62 -11.88
N PRO A 83 7.81 11.52 -12.66
CA PRO A 83 7.67 11.55 -14.11
C PRO A 83 6.26 11.95 -14.60
N VAL A 84 5.27 11.96 -13.69
CA VAL A 84 3.86 12.28 -13.95
C VAL A 84 3.34 13.26 -12.91
N PRO A 85 2.25 14.02 -13.18
CA PRO A 85 1.64 14.92 -12.20
C PRO A 85 1.12 14.16 -10.97
N ILE A 86 1.54 14.56 -9.76
CA ILE A 86 1.10 13.97 -8.49
C ILE A 86 0.52 15.05 -7.59
N VAL A 87 -0.70 14.81 -7.10
CA VAL A 87 -1.40 15.64 -6.12
C VAL A 87 -1.48 14.89 -4.79
N ILE A 88 -0.97 15.48 -3.71
CA ILE A 88 -1.04 14.88 -2.37
C ILE A 88 -2.25 15.42 -1.63
N ARG A 89 -3.13 14.53 -1.16
CA ARG A 89 -4.27 14.84 -0.31
C ARG A 89 -4.09 14.25 1.08
N ASP A 90 -4.52 14.97 2.10
CA ASP A 90 -4.69 14.44 3.46
C ASP A 90 -5.97 13.59 3.49
N GLY A 91 -5.90 12.40 4.05
CA GLY A 91 -7.04 11.48 4.13
C GLY A 91 -6.63 10.10 4.61
N ILE A 92 -7.61 9.27 4.91
CA ILE A 92 -7.44 7.88 5.34
C ILE A 92 -8.01 6.94 4.29
N ALA A 93 -7.54 5.70 4.30
CA ALA A 93 -7.97 4.69 3.33
C ALA A 93 -9.46 4.32 3.46
N GLU A 94 -10.00 4.39 4.68
CA GLU A 94 -11.37 4.10 5.04
C GLU A 94 -12.38 5.22 4.69
N ALA A 95 -11.87 6.38 4.23
CA ALA A 95 -12.68 7.52 3.77
C ALA A 95 -11.86 8.34 2.77
N LEU A 96 -11.77 7.85 1.53
CA LEU A 96 -10.97 8.48 0.49
C LEU A 96 -11.60 9.81 0.03
N PRO A 97 -10.81 10.90 -0.05
CA PRO A 97 -11.31 12.22 -0.46
C PRO A 97 -11.49 12.30 -1.99
N ALA A 98 -12.39 11.49 -2.54
CA ALA A 98 -12.64 11.34 -3.96
C ALA A 98 -14.11 10.99 -4.24
N ALA A 99 -14.59 11.31 -5.44
CA ALA A 99 -15.91 10.90 -5.91
C ALA A 99 -15.93 9.41 -6.33
N ASP A 100 -17.13 8.87 -6.48
CA ASP A 100 -17.33 7.53 -7.02
C ASP A 100 -16.83 7.48 -8.47
N ASP A 101 -16.25 6.35 -8.87
CA ASP A 101 -15.80 6.06 -10.24
C ASP A 101 -14.79 7.10 -10.82
N GLU A 102 -14.08 7.83 -9.94
CA GLU A 102 -13.20 8.93 -10.34
C GLU A 102 -11.89 8.45 -10.99
N PHE A 103 -11.47 7.21 -10.75
CA PHE A 103 -10.14 6.71 -11.14
C PHE A 103 -10.19 5.48 -12.05
N ASP A 104 -9.24 5.42 -12.96
CA ASP A 104 -8.99 4.26 -13.83
C ASP A 104 -8.34 3.11 -13.07
N ALA A 105 -7.55 3.44 -12.04
CA ALA A 105 -6.90 2.46 -11.18
C ALA A 105 -6.64 2.99 -9.77
N ALA A 106 -6.48 2.06 -8.82
CA ALA A 106 -5.92 2.33 -7.50
C ALA A 106 -4.63 1.54 -7.27
N VAL A 107 -3.75 2.09 -6.44
CA VAL A 107 -2.51 1.45 -5.99
C VAL A 107 -2.51 1.39 -4.47
N ALA A 108 -2.34 0.20 -3.91
CA ALA A 108 -2.12 -0.06 -2.50
C ALA A 108 -0.77 -0.76 -2.31
N SER A 109 0.17 -0.10 -1.62
CA SER A 109 1.53 -0.60 -1.46
C SER A 109 1.97 -0.54 -0.01
N LEU A 110 1.91 -1.66 0.70
CA LEU A 110 2.22 -1.82 2.12
C LEU A 110 1.32 -0.93 3.01
N VAL A 111 0.04 -0.82 2.65
CA VAL A 111 -0.96 -0.02 3.36
C VAL A 111 -2.13 -0.86 3.87
N LEU A 112 -2.67 -1.80 3.06
CA LEU A 112 -3.79 -2.64 3.48
C LEU A 112 -3.45 -3.53 4.69
N CYS A 113 -2.19 -3.87 4.87
CA CYS A 113 -1.72 -4.55 6.08
C CYS A 113 -1.73 -3.64 7.33
N SER A 114 -1.83 -2.31 7.18
CA SER A 114 -1.64 -1.32 8.25
C SER A 114 -2.87 -0.48 8.57
N VAL A 115 -3.91 -0.48 7.73
CA VAL A 115 -5.18 0.24 7.97
C VAL A 115 -5.93 -0.35 9.15
N ASP A 116 -6.74 0.44 9.85
CA ASP A 116 -7.52 -0.02 11.00
C ASP A 116 -8.61 -1.00 10.54
N ASP A 117 -9.39 -0.64 9.52
CA ASP A 117 -10.43 -1.46 8.91
C ASP A 117 -10.12 -1.75 7.43
N GLN A 118 -9.61 -2.95 7.18
CA GLN A 118 -9.25 -3.39 5.82
C GLN A 118 -10.45 -3.51 4.89
N GLN A 119 -11.64 -3.88 5.42
CA GLN A 119 -12.85 -4.00 4.62
C GLN A 119 -13.37 -2.62 4.21
N ALA A 120 -13.41 -1.67 5.15
CA ALA A 120 -13.80 -0.30 4.85
C ALA A 120 -12.84 0.35 3.83
N ALA A 121 -11.53 0.15 3.98
CA ALA A 121 -10.53 0.65 3.03
C ALA A 121 -10.72 0.06 1.62
N LEU A 122 -10.96 -1.24 1.52
CA LEU A 122 -11.21 -1.90 0.23
C LEU A 122 -12.55 -1.50 -0.39
N ALA A 123 -13.60 -1.26 0.43
CA ALA A 123 -14.87 -0.74 -0.05
C ALA A 123 -14.72 0.68 -0.63
N GLU A 124 -13.93 1.55 0.03
CA GLU A 124 -13.61 2.89 -0.49
C GLU A 124 -12.79 2.84 -1.77
N ILE A 125 -11.79 1.95 -1.85
CA ILE A 125 -11.03 1.74 -3.08
C ILE A 125 -11.96 1.29 -4.22
N ASN A 126 -12.88 0.36 -3.95
CA ASN A 126 -13.86 -0.10 -4.95
C ASN A 126 -14.83 1.01 -5.36
N ARG A 127 -15.25 1.88 -4.42
CA ARG A 127 -16.12 3.03 -4.71
C ARG A 127 -15.47 4.05 -5.64
N VAL A 128 -14.18 4.34 -5.44
CA VAL A 128 -13.50 5.41 -6.21
C VAL A 128 -12.93 4.92 -7.54
N VAL A 129 -12.74 3.63 -7.71
CA VAL A 129 -12.31 3.01 -8.98
C VAL A 129 -13.53 2.71 -9.83
N ARG A 130 -13.52 3.14 -11.07
CA ARG A 130 -14.62 2.88 -12.01
C ARG A 130 -14.82 1.37 -12.28
N PRO A 131 -16.01 0.92 -12.64
CA PRO A 131 -16.25 -0.45 -13.08
C PRO A 131 -15.28 -0.87 -14.18
N GLY A 132 -14.68 -2.04 -14.03
CA GLY A 132 -13.63 -2.53 -14.92
C GLY A 132 -12.25 -1.87 -14.74
N GLY A 133 -12.09 -0.95 -13.78
CA GLY A 133 -10.79 -0.37 -13.41
C GLY A 133 -9.94 -1.36 -12.60
N GLU A 134 -8.70 -0.98 -12.31
CA GLU A 134 -7.73 -1.89 -11.70
C GLU A 134 -7.38 -1.52 -10.25
N LEU A 135 -7.18 -2.53 -9.40
CA LEU A 135 -6.44 -2.40 -8.13
C LEU A 135 -5.09 -3.09 -8.29
N ARG A 136 -4.01 -2.32 -8.13
CA ARG A 136 -2.64 -2.86 -8.02
C ARG A 136 -2.24 -2.93 -6.56
N PHE A 137 -1.74 -4.07 -6.11
CA PHE A 137 -1.41 -4.30 -4.71
C PHE A 137 -0.05 -4.93 -4.50
N TYR A 138 0.65 -4.45 -3.47
CA TYR A 138 1.89 -5.03 -2.94
C TYR A 138 1.81 -4.99 -1.42
N GLU A 139 1.58 -6.14 -0.75
CA GLU A 139 1.17 -6.16 0.65
C GLU A 139 1.83 -7.28 1.46
N HIS A 140 2.09 -7.03 2.74
CA HIS A 140 2.40 -8.10 3.68
C HIS A 140 1.22 -9.04 3.84
N VAL A 141 1.49 -10.35 3.92
CA VAL A 141 0.46 -11.36 4.13
C VAL A 141 0.89 -12.46 5.08
N ILE A 142 -0.10 -13.20 5.58
CA ILE A 142 0.14 -14.39 6.36
C ILE A 142 0.90 -15.44 5.53
N SER A 143 1.83 -16.14 6.18
CA SER A 143 2.60 -17.21 5.56
C SER A 143 1.76 -18.48 5.39
N GLU A 144 1.96 -19.18 4.30
CA GLU A 144 1.41 -20.53 4.08
C GLU A 144 2.08 -21.59 4.96
N ARG A 145 3.28 -21.30 5.51
CA ARG A 145 4.00 -22.20 6.42
C ARG A 145 3.38 -22.14 7.81
N PRO A 146 2.81 -23.24 8.37
CA PRO A 146 2.05 -23.20 9.63
C PRO A 146 2.83 -22.63 10.83
N GLY A 147 4.14 -22.91 10.91
CA GLY A 147 5.00 -22.40 11.98
C GLY A 147 5.17 -20.87 11.90
N MET A 148 5.43 -20.34 10.72
CA MET A 148 5.53 -18.91 10.47
C MET A 148 4.19 -18.21 10.70
N ALA A 149 3.09 -18.78 10.21
CA ALA A 149 1.75 -18.23 10.41
C ALA A 149 1.35 -18.12 11.88
N ARG A 150 1.73 -19.11 12.71
CA ARG A 150 1.52 -19.04 14.17
C ARG A 150 2.34 -17.90 14.79
N MET A 151 3.60 -17.75 14.38
CA MET A 151 4.45 -16.67 14.85
C MET A 151 3.90 -15.30 14.45
N GLN A 152 3.42 -15.13 13.21
CA GLN A 152 2.80 -13.89 12.74
C GLN A 152 1.54 -13.56 13.55
N ARG A 153 0.64 -14.52 13.79
CA ARG A 153 -0.56 -14.29 14.64
C ARG A 153 -0.20 -13.92 16.06
N TRP A 154 0.82 -14.56 16.61
CA TRP A 154 1.31 -14.19 17.96
C TRP A 154 1.90 -12.77 17.98
N ALA A 155 2.68 -12.39 16.95
CA ALA A 155 3.21 -11.04 16.81
C ALA A 155 2.09 -10.01 16.72
N ASP A 156 1.07 -10.25 15.89
CA ASP A 156 -0.08 -9.36 15.73
C ASP A 156 -0.90 -9.19 17.02
N ALA A 157 -0.98 -10.24 17.84
CA ALA A 157 -1.67 -10.19 19.13
C ALA A 157 -0.88 -9.47 20.23
N THR A 158 0.31 -8.98 19.93
CA THR A 158 1.23 -8.36 20.91
C THR A 158 1.54 -6.89 20.53
N ILE A 159 2.75 -6.43 20.81
CA ILE A 159 3.20 -5.06 20.60
C ILE A 159 3.58 -4.75 19.11
N TYR A 160 3.64 -5.77 18.24
CA TYR A 160 4.15 -5.61 16.89
C TYR A 160 3.41 -4.55 16.07
N PRO A 161 2.06 -4.50 16.02
CA PRO A 161 1.36 -3.45 15.25
C PRO A 161 1.71 -2.04 15.72
N HIS A 162 1.87 -1.84 17.04
CA HIS A 162 2.25 -0.53 17.60
C HIS A 162 3.68 -0.12 17.21
N LEU A 163 4.60 -1.06 17.07
CA LEU A 163 5.99 -0.80 16.67
C LEU A 163 6.15 -0.69 15.15
N ALA A 164 5.28 -1.36 14.40
CA ALA A 164 5.32 -1.46 12.94
C ALA A 164 4.35 -0.49 12.23
N GLY A 165 3.93 0.59 12.89
CA GLY A 165 3.07 1.62 12.28
C GLY A 165 1.69 1.11 11.89
N GLY A 166 1.09 0.24 12.71
CA GLY A 166 -0.22 -0.38 12.44
C GLY A 166 -0.16 -1.67 11.63
N CYS A 167 1.02 -2.08 11.14
CA CYS A 167 1.12 -3.26 10.28
C CYS A 167 0.76 -4.56 11.01
N HIS A 168 -0.18 -5.31 10.42
CA HIS A 168 -0.58 -6.66 10.83
C HIS A 168 0.01 -7.69 9.87
N ALA A 169 0.97 -8.47 10.35
CA ALA A 169 1.69 -9.44 9.53
C ALA A 169 0.89 -10.71 9.20
N ALA A 170 -0.24 -10.95 9.89
CA ALA A 170 -1.06 -12.15 9.73
C ALA A 170 -2.37 -11.91 8.95
N ARG A 171 -2.51 -10.80 8.24
CA ARG A 171 -3.68 -10.54 7.38
C ARG A 171 -3.63 -11.41 6.12
N ASP A 172 -4.80 -11.92 5.71
CA ASP A 172 -5.01 -12.53 4.39
C ASP A 172 -5.56 -11.48 3.43
N THR A 173 -4.67 -10.63 2.95
CA THR A 173 -5.06 -9.49 2.10
C THR A 173 -5.60 -9.93 0.74
N GLY A 174 -5.11 -11.06 0.19
CA GLY A 174 -5.65 -11.60 -1.06
C GLY A 174 -7.12 -12.00 -0.94
N ALA A 175 -7.45 -12.73 0.13
CA ALA A 175 -8.84 -13.07 0.43
C ALA A 175 -9.71 -11.83 0.70
N ALA A 176 -9.18 -10.82 1.40
CA ALA A 176 -9.89 -9.57 1.66
C ALA A 176 -10.21 -8.80 0.36
N ILE A 177 -9.25 -8.71 -0.58
CA ILE A 177 -9.44 -8.09 -1.90
C ILE A 177 -10.56 -8.79 -2.66
N SER A 178 -10.55 -10.13 -2.71
CA SER A 178 -11.59 -10.92 -3.38
C SER A 178 -12.97 -10.71 -2.73
N ASN A 179 -13.04 -10.68 -1.40
CA ASN A 179 -14.29 -10.49 -0.64
C ASN A 179 -14.86 -9.07 -0.80
N ALA A 180 -14.03 -8.09 -1.15
CA ALA A 180 -14.46 -6.71 -1.44
C ALA A 180 -15.00 -6.52 -2.88
N GLY A 181 -15.14 -7.59 -3.66
CA GLY A 181 -15.70 -7.56 -5.01
C GLY A 181 -14.68 -7.39 -6.13
N PHE A 182 -13.38 -7.41 -5.82
CA PHE A 182 -12.35 -7.41 -6.85
C PHE A 182 -12.07 -8.82 -7.37
N GLN A 183 -11.94 -8.94 -8.68
CA GLN A 183 -11.47 -10.17 -9.33
C GLN A 183 -9.95 -10.13 -9.47
N ILE A 184 -9.24 -10.99 -8.71
CA ILE A 184 -7.77 -11.09 -8.82
C ILE A 184 -7.42 -11.71 -10.18
N GLU A 185 -6.71 -10.97 -11.02
CA GLU A 185 -6.23 -11.39 -12.34
C GLU A 185 -4.81 -11.97 -12.28
N ARG A 186 -3.98 -11.42 -11.37
CA ARG A 186 -2.62 -11.87 -11.14
C ARG A 186 -2.25 -11.70 -9.67
N GLU A 187 -1.67 -12.72 -9.07
CA GLU A 187 -1.07 -12.68 -7.75
C GLU A 187 0.24 -13.45 -7.76
N GLU A 188 1.30 -12.82 -7.31
CA GLU A 188 2.59 -13.45 -7.08
C GLU A 188 2.92 -13.38 -5.59
N ARG A 189 3.32 -14.51 -4.99
CA ARG A 189 3.79 -14.57 -3.60
C ARG A 189 5.30 -14.43 -3.55
N ILE A 190 5.75 -13.42 -2.83
CA ILE A 190 7.15 -13.03 -2.74
C ILE A 190 7.63 -13.18 -1.29
N ALA A 191 8.77 -13.83 -1.09
CA ALA A 191 9.46 -13.86 0.20
C ALA A 191 10.54 -12.77 0.22
N PHE A 192 10.19 -11.55 0.63
CA PHE A 192 11.09 -10.40 0.61
C PHE A 192 11.83 -10.22 1.91
N LYS A 193 13.15 -9.92 1.82
CA LYS A 193 14.04 -9.69 2.96
C LYS A 193 14.50 -8.23 3.01
N PRO A 194 13.77 -7.35 3.73
CA PRO A 194 14.05 -5.92 3.73
C PRO A 194 15.37 -5.54 4.41
N SER A 195 15.89 -6.42 5.27
CA SER A 195 17.17 -6.24 5.97
C SER A 195 17.88 -7.57 6.20
N ALA A 196 19.18 -7.53 6.43
CA ALA A 196 19.97 -8.74 6.73
C ALA A 196 19.58 -9.38 8.08
N LEU A 197 19.05 -8.57 9.00
CA LEU A 197 18.73 -8.96 10.37
C LEU A 197 17.29 -9.49 10.53
N VAL A 198 16.44 -9.33 9.51
CA VAL A 198 15.03 -9.74 9.56
C VAL A 198 14.83 -10.96 8.67
N PRO A 199 14.06 -11.98 9.08
CA PRO A 199 13.71 -13.08 8.21
C PRO A 199 12.94 -12.60 6.99
N ALA A 200 12.90 -13.41 5.93
CA ALA A 200 12.08 -13.10 4.76
C ALA A 200 10.60 -13.04 5.17
N ILE A 201 9.95 -11.94 4.80
CA ILE A 201 8.55 -11.67 5.13
C ILE A 201 7.70 -12.00 3.89
N PRO A 202 6.60 -12.74 4.04
CA PRO A 202 5.69 -13.03 2.94
C PRO A 202 4.97 -11.76 2.46
N HIS A 203 4.95 -11.57 1.15
CA HIS A 203 4.20 -10.52 0.47
C HIS A 203 3.39 -11.13 -0.67
N ILE A 204 2.36 -10.43 -1.08
CA ILE A 204 1.70 -10.61 -2.37
C ILE A 204 1.92 -9.36 -3.22
N LEU A 205 2.11 -9.57 -4.53
CA LEU A 205 2.17 -8.52 -5.53
C LEU A 205 1.22 -8.92 -6.66
N GLY A 206 0.32 -8.02 -7.07
CA GLY A 206 -0.66 -8.42 -8.07
C GLY A 206 -1.52 -7.30 -8.60
N ALA A 207 -2.50 -7.72 -9.40
CA ALA A 207 -3.53 -6.89 -9.98
C ALA A 207 -4.89 -7.56 -9.84
N ALA A 208 -5.91 -6.76 -9.57
CA ALA A 208 -7.29 -7.18 -9.52
C ALA A 208 -8.18 -6.17 -10.25
N ARG A 209 -9.31 -6.59 -10.75
CA ARG A 209 -10.27 -5.77 -11.48
C ARG A 209 -11.50 -5.48 -10.62
N ALA A 210 -11.94 -4.23 -10.63
CA ALA A 210 -13.22 -3.83 -10.06
C ALA A 210 -14.38 -4.40 -10.90
N ALA A 211 -15.42 -4.92 -10.22
CA ALA A 211 -16.59 -5.52 -10.88
C ALA A 211 -17.43 -4.48 -11.63
#